data_cc40407629481e69ac64b3c8227459ac
#
_entry.id   cc40407629481e69ac64b3c8227459ac
#
_cell.length_a   1.000
_cell.length_b   1.000
_cell.length_c   1.000
_cell.angle_alpha   90.00
_cell.angle_beta   90.00
_cell.angle_gamma   90.00
#
_symmetry.space_group_name_H-M   'P 1'
#
loop_
_entity.id
_entity.type
_entity.pdbx_description
1 polymer ?
#
loop_
_entity_poly.entity_id
_entity_poly.type
_entity_poly.pdbx_seq_one_letter_code
_entity_poly.pdbx_strand_id
1 'polypeptide(L)'
;MLGVGFMQRSNIDRVSNSLLIAKDVRIWYPIRKFLSIIGYVRAVDGVSFEVHRGEIAAVVGESGCGKSTLAKAVMGLTPVTSGSIIFNGVDITKLPKSTLRTWYTSQVGYVQQDPFGAMPPFMTIKSILEEPLKIHKVPKKERQERIYNALQEMGLTPPEEFFNKYPHMLSGGQLQRIAIARALILRPKLIVADEPVSMLDASVRIEILTLFKELKDKYNVSVIYITHDFATAKYFSDRIIVMYAGQFVEKGPTKEVIYNPKHPYTEALLSVLPDPDPNNRSVMRKTIPGEPPNLINPPSGCRFHPRCPYVFDKCKREEPPMIMLKNNIGVKCWRYA
;
A
#
# COMPACT_ATOMS: atom_id res chain seq x y z
N MET A 1 30.02 26.68 18.64
CA MET A 1 28.54 26.60 18.78
C MET A 1 27.82 26.74 17.43
N LEU A 2 28.05 25.87 16.44
CA LEU A 2 27.44 25.97 15.09
C LEU A 2 26.96 24.60 14.51
N GLY A 3 26.79 23.57 15.34
CA GLY A 3 26.41 22.22 14.87
C GLY A 3 24.97 21.75 15.20
N VAL A 4 24.24 22.43 16.11
CA VAL A 4 22.95 21.94 16.62
C VAL A 4 21.77 22.46 15.78
N GLY A 5 21.93 23.57 15.06
CA GLY A 5 20.85 24.20 14.29
C GLY A 5 20.49 23.50 12.97
N PHE A 6 21.41 22.74 12.37
CA PHE A 6 21.19 22.10 11.05
C PHE A 6 20.41 20.78 11.15
N MET A 7 20.61 20.00 12.22
CA MET A 7 19.85 18.74 12.42
C MET A 7 18.38 18.96 12.85
N GLN A 8 18.07 20.03 13.56
CA GLN A 8 16.68 20.33 13.95
C GLN A 8 15.83 20.87 12.79
N ARG A 9 16.39 21.67 11.88
CA ARG A 9 15.65 22.17 10.71
C ARG A 9 15.26 21.04 9.75
N SER A 10 16.14 20.08 9.49
CA SER A 10 15.83 18.94 8.58
C SER A 10 14.72 18.01 9.12
N ASN A 11 14.54 17.89 10.43
CA ASN A 11 13.45 17.10 11.01
C ASN A 11 12.11 17.86 11.03
N ILE A 12 12.13 19.17 11.24
CA ILE A 12 10.92 20.00 11.22
C ILE A 12 10.36 20.07 9.79
N ASP A 13 11.21 20.25 8.78
CA ASP A 13 10.79 20.30 7.38
C ASP A 13 10.28 18.92 6.87
N ARG A 14 10.83 17.81 7.35
CA ARG A 14 10.32 16.45 7.04
C ARG A 14 8.94 16.21 7.64
N VAL A 15 8.70 16.60 8.89
CA VAL A 15 7.38 16.44 9.54
C VAL A 15 6.33 17.33 8.87
N SER A 16 6.71 18.50 8.35
CA SER A 16 5.79 19.42 7.65
C SER A 16 5.32 18.89 6.29
N ASN A 17 6.07 17.98 5.65
CA ASN A 17 5.71 17.41 4.34
C ASN A 17 5.04 16.04 4.41
N SER A 18 4.97 15.39 5.58
CA SER A 18 4.32 14.07 5.72
C SER A 18 2.80 14.20 5.73
N LEU A 19 2.13 13.53 4.79
CA LEU A 19 0.67 13.45 4.73
C LEU A 19 0.12 12.42 5.71
N LEU A 20 0.79 11.25 5.80
CA LEU A 20 0.42 10.16 6.69
C LEU A 20 1.64 9.69 7.47
N ILE A 21 1.47 9.48 8.78
CA ILE A 21 2.49 8.93 9.67
C ILE A 21 1.87 7.79 10.47
N ALA A 22 2.39 6.60 10.31
CA ALA A 22 2.06 5.44 11.14
C ALA A 22 3.18 5.19 12.14
N LYS A 23 2.83 5.03 13.43
CA LYS A 23 3.79 4.84 14.52
C LYS A 23 3.45 3.57 15.30
N ASP A 24 4.36 2.59 15.30
CA ASP A 24 4.28 1.33 16.02
C ASP A 24 2.91 0.65 15.89
N VAL A 25 2.38 0.60 14.66
CA VAL A 25 1.04 0.10 14.38
C VAL A 25 1.02 -1.42 14.52
N ARG A 26 0.11 -1.94 15.36
CA ARG A 26 -0.19 -3.36 15.51
C ARG A 26 -1.65 -3.63 15.20
N ILE A 27 -1.88 -4.71 14.46
CA ILE A 27 -3.22 -5.20 14.13
C ILE A 27 -3.21 -6.70 14.33
N TRP A 28 -3.82 -7.13 15.44
CA TRP A 28 -3.88 -8.50 15.86
C TRP A 28 -5.32 -8.97 15.86
N TYR A 29 -5.61 -10.05 15.16
CA TYR A 29 -6.94 -10.64 15.12
C TYR A 29 -7.05 -11.75 16.17
N PRO A 30 -8.02 -11.68 17.10
CA PRO A 30 -8.20 -12.73 18.12
C PRO A 30 -8.70 -14.03 17.48
N ILE A 31 -8.07 -15.14 17.86
CA ILE A 31 -8.54 -16.48 17.55
C ILE A 31 -9.43 -16.92 18.71
N ARG A 32 -10.69 -17.19 18.42
CA ARG A 32 -11.67 -17.59 19.43
C ARG A 32 -11.99 -19.08 19.31
N LYS A 33 -12.06 -19.74 20.45
CA LYS A 33 -12.64 -21.08 20.59
C LYS A 33 -13.77 -20.96 21.61
N PHE A 34 -15.02 -21.11 21.13
CA PHE A 34 -16.21 -20.77 21.92
C PHE A 34 -16.14 -19.30 22.40
N LEU A 35 -16.19 -19.06 23.70
CA LEU A 35 -16.15 -17.73 24.32
C LEU A 35 -14.74 -17.27 24.73
N SER A 36 -13.72 -18.14 24.57
CA SER A 36 -12.35 -17.85 25.02
C SER A 36 -11.44 -17.44 23.85
N ILE A 37 -10.56 -16.45 24.07
CA ILE A 37 -9.49 -16.12 23.16
C ILE A 37 -8.34 -17.08 23.42
N ILE A 38 -7.94 -17.86 22.41
CA ILE A 38 -6.87 -18.87 22.49
C ILE A 38 -5.56 -18.40 21.84
N GLY A 39 -5.56 -17.26 21.17
CA GLY A 39 -4.39 -16.69 20.52
C GLY A 39 -4.72 -15.49 19.64
N TYR A 40 -3.71 -14.99 18.96
CA TYR A 40 -3.83 -13.85 18.04
C TYR A 40 -3.08 -14.10 16.74
N VAL A 41 -3.70 -13.78 15.60
CA VAL A 41 -2.98 -13.63 14.33
C VAL A 41 -2.35 -12.23 14.30
N ARG A 42 -1.03 -12.14 14.35
CA ARG A 42 -0.28 -10.87 14.36
C ARG A 42 -0.06 -10.37 12.91
N ALA A 43 -1.16 -9.98 12.28
CA ALA A 43 -1.16 -9.63 10.85
C ALA A 43 -0.28 -8.41 10.53
N VAL A 44 -0.25 -7.40 11.42
CA VAL A 44 0.68 -6.27 11.39
C VAL A 44 1.24 -6.12 12.81
N ASP A 45 2.55 -6.01 12.95
CA ASP A 45 3.19 -6.09 14.26
C ASP A 45 4.36 -5.12 14.39
N GLY A 46 4.07 -3.92 14.87
CA GLY A 46 5.05 -2.90 15.18
C GLY A 46 5.62 -2.18 13.94
N VAL A 47 4.76 -1.85 12.96
CA VAL A 47 5.22 -1.14 11.76
C VAL A 47 5.17 0.37 11.93
N SER A 48 6.22 1.05 11.45
CA SER A 48 6.31 2.51 11.42
C SER A 48 6.75 3.00 10.06
N PHE A 49 5.97 3.91 9.47
CA PHE A 49 6.27 4.53 8.17
C PHE A 49 5.56 5.88 8.03
N GLU A 50 5.97 6.59 7.02
CA GLU A 50 5.35 7.85 6.61
C GLU A 50 5.11 7.85 5.11
N VAL A 51 4.17 8.65 4.66
CA VAL A 51 3.91 8.94 3.25
C VAL A 51 3.92 10.45 3.09
N HIS A 52 4.75 10.93 2.16
CA HIS A 52 4.85 12.35 1.87
C HIS A 52 3.77 12.80 0.87
N ARG A 53 3.54 14.11 0.81
CA ARG A 53 2.60 14.68 -0.17
C ARG A 53 3.12 14.46 -1.58
N GLY A 54 2.23 14.01 -2.47
CA GLY A 54 2.57 13.72 -3.86
C GLY A 54 3.54 12.55 -4.06
N GLU A 55 3.71 11.68 -3.04
CA GLU A 55 4.57 10.49 -3.09
C GLU A 55 3.76 9.24 -3.48
N ILE A 56 4.38 8.35 -4.24
CA ILE A 56 3.93 6.96 -4.41
C ILE A 56 4.84 6.07 -3.56
N ALA A 57 4.31 5.59 -2.44
CA ALA A 57 4.99 4.64 -1.58
C ALA A 57 4.47 3.21 -1.85
N ALA A 58 5.32 2.32 -2.37
CA ALA A 58 4.95 0.93 -2.58
C ALA A 58 5.20 0.09 -1.32
N VAL A 59 4.20 -0.72 -0.93
CA VAL A 59 4.34 -1.76 0.11
C VAL A 59 4.36 -3.11 -0.59
N VAL A 60 5.52 -3.79 -0.55
CA VAL A 60 5.76 -5.02 -1.32
C VAL A 60 6.08 -6.19 -0.40
N GLY A 61 5.69 -7.41 -0.79
CA GLY A 61 5.99 -8.64 -0.03
C GLY A 61 5.11 -9.82 -0.46
N GLU A 62 5.44 -11.02 0.03
CA GLU A 62 4.68 -12.24 -0.26
C GLU A 62 3.20 -12.14 0.15
N SER A 63 2.34 -12.97 -0.47
CA SER A 63 0.93 -13.06 -0.08
C SER A 63 0.78 -13.44 1.39
N GLY A 64 -0.21 -12.87 2.09
CA GLY A 64 -0.46 -13.16 3.50
C GLY A 64 0.49 -12.45 4.48
N CYS A 65 1.47 -11.64 4.06
CA CYS A 65 2.39 -10.96 4.99
C CYS A 65 1.78 -9.75 5.75
N GLY A 66 0.51 -9.37 5.48
CA GLY A 66 -0.20 -8.32 6.22
C GLY A 66 -0.48 -7.03 5.45
N LYS A 67 -0.11 -6.92 4.17
CA LYS A 67 -0.26 -5.70 3.34
C LYS A 67 -1.70 -5.18 3.27
N SER A 68 -2.66 -6.03 2.88
CA SER A 68 -4.07 -5.64 2.79
C SER A 68 -4.69 -5.31 4.16
N THR A 69 -4.18 -5.95 5.23
CA THR A 69 -4.57 -5.58 6.61
C THR A 69 -4.10 -4.16 6.94
N LEU A 70 -2.87 -3.82 6.60
CA LEU A 70 -2.35 -2.47 6.76
C LEU A 70 -3.14 -1.46 5.93
N ALA A 71 -3.46 -1.77 4.66
CA ALA A 71 -4.32 -0.95 3.82
C ALA A 71 -5.66 -0.64 4.48
N LYS A 72 -6.35 -1.67 4.98
CA LYS A 72 -7.64 -1.52 5.67
C LYS A 72 -7.55 -0.66 6.93
N ALA A 73 -6.44 -0.74 7.68
CA ALA A 73 -6.22 0.11 8.84
C ALA A 73 -5.95 1.57 8.44
N VAL A 74 -5.15 1.80 7.41
CA VAL A 74 -4.95 3.15 6.84
C VAL A 74 -6.27 3.73 6.35
N MET A 75 -7.15 2.93 5.78
CA MET A 75 -8.50 3.35 5.38
C MET A 75 -9.46 3.59 6.56
N GLY A 76 -9.07 3.27 7.79
CA GLY A 76 -9.96 3.33 8.96
C GLY A 76 -11.04 2.25 8.97
N LEU A 77 -10.91 1.21 8.13
CA LEU A 77 -11.85 0.08 8.02
C LEU A 77 -11.59 -0.99 9.08
N THR A 78 -10.34 -1.11 9.54
CA THR A 78 -9.94 -2.04 10.59
C THR A 78 -9.32 -1.26 11.76
N PRO A 79 -9.79 -1.47 13.00
CA PRO A 79 -9.18 -0.82 14.15
C PRO A 79 -7.75 -1.33 14.39
N VAL A 80 -6.88 -0.47 14.86
CA VAL A 80 -5.55 -0.85 15.32
C VAL A 80 -5.64 -1.44 16.72
N THR A 81 -4.83 -2.47 17.02
CA THR A 81 -4.69 -3.03 18.36
C THR A 81 -3.88 -2.10 19.25
N SER A 82 -2.82 -1.49 18.69
CA SER A 82 -2.00 -0.46 19.35
C SER A 82 -1.25 0.37 18.31
N GLY A 83 -0.62 1.46 18.75
CA GLY A 83 0.03 2.43 17.89
C GLY A 83 -0.92 3.52 17.41
N SER A 84 -0.48 4.32 16.45
CA SER A 84 -1.28 5.44 15.91
C SER A 84 -1.08 5.61 14.41
N ILE A 85 -2.12 6.11 13.73
CA ILE A 85 -2.08 6.53 12.34
C ILE A 85 -2.53 7.98 12.29
N ILE A 86 -1.60 8.86 11.95
CA ILE A 86 -1.80 10.31 11.90
C ILE A 86 -1.91 10.72 10.43
N PHE A 87 -3.05 11.25 10.03
CA PHE A 87 -3.30 11.76 8.69
C PHE A 87 -3.50 13.26 8.72
N ASN A 88 -2.68 13.99 7.98
CA ASN A 88 -2.71 15.45 7.92
C ASN A 88 -2.75 16.10 9.31
N GLY A 89 -1.94 15.58 10.25
CA GLY A 89 -1.86 16.04 11.65
C GLY A 89 -2.93 15.49 12.59
N VAL A 90 -3.93 14.75 12.10
CA VAL A 90 -5.03 14.19 12.90
C VAL A 90 -4.84 12.70 13.13
N ASP A 91 -4.84 12.25 14.39
CA ASP A 91 -4.78 10.84 14.75
C ASP A 91 -6.14 10.15 14.46
N ILE A 92 -6.21 9.42 13.35
CA ILE A 92 -7.44 8.75 12.92
C ILE A 92 -7.83 7.57 13.80
N THR A 93 -6.89 7.00 14.56
CA THR A 93 -7.17 5.86 15.45
C THR A 93 -8.03 6.24 16.65
N LYS A 94 -8.06 7.54 16.98
CA LYS A 94 -8.85 8.11 18.09
C LYS A 94 -10.17 8.72 17.66
N LEU A 95 -10.43 8.80 16.35
CA LEU A 95 -11.64 9.45 15.84
C LEU A 95 -12.88 8.57 16.05
N PRO A 96 -14.03 9.18 16.36
CA PRO A 96 -15.31 8.49 16.34
C PRO A 96 -15.62 7.91 14.95
N LYS A 97 -16.30 6.78 14.88
CA LYS A 97 -16.70 6.15 13.61
C LYS A 97 -17.51 7.07 12.69
N SER A 98 -18.31 7.97 13.26
CA SER A 98 -19.05 8.98 12.50
C SER A 98 -18.11 9.95 11.78
N THR A 99 -17.08 10.45 12.46
CA THR A 99 -16.09 11.35 11.87
C THR A 99 -15.23 10.65 10.81
N LEU A 100 -14.86 9.39 11.04
CA LEU A 100 -14.18 8.58 10.03
C LEU A 100 -15.02 8.45 8.76
N ARG A 101 -16.34 8.19 8.89
CA ARG A 101 -17.25 8.02 7.75
C ARG A 101 -17.55 9.32 6.99
N THR A 102 -17.48 10.46 7.63
CA THR A 102 -17.83 11.75 6.99
C THR A 102 -16.62 12.51 6.53
N TRP A 103 -15.65 12.73 7.40
CA TRP A 103 -14.48 13.55 7.08
C TRP A 103 -13.36 12.71 6.44
N TYR A 104 -12.97 11.58 7.07
CA TYR A 104 -11.80 10.84 6.62
C TYR A 104 -12.02 10.19 5.25
N THR A 105 -13.18 9.57 5.01
CA THR A 105 -13.50 8.93 3.73
C THR A 105 -13.58 9.91 2.55
N SER A 106 -13.73 11.21 2.79
CA SER A 106 -13.62 12.22 1.73
C SER A 106 -12.17 12.56 1.39
N GLN A 107 -11.23 12.25 2.28
CA GLN A 107 -9.81 12.57 2.11
C GLN A 107 -8.98 11.42 1.57
N VAL A 108 -9.51 10.19 1.64
CA VAL A 108 -8.79 8.97 1.25
C VAL A 108 -9.64 8.13 0.32
N GLY A 109 -9.11 7.84 -0.88
CA GLY A 109 -9.71 6.94 -1.86
C GLY A 109 -9.17 5.51 -1.69
N TYR A 110 -10.00 4.50 -2.00
CA TYR A 110 -9.60 3.09 -1.94
C TYR A 110 -9.85 2.40 -3.28
N VAL A 111 -8.81 1.81 -3.85
CA VAL A 111 -8.89 0.95 -5.04
C VAL A 111 -8.59 -0.47 -4.57
N GLN A 112 -9.58 -1.35 -4.68
CA GLN A 112 -9.49 -2.75 -4.24
C GLN A 112 -8.90 -3.64 -5.33
N GLN A 113 -8.42 -4.81 -4.92
CA GLN A 113 -7.83 -5.83 -5.78
C GLN A 113 -8.81 -6.36 -6.82
N ASP A 114 -10.05 -6.66 -6.42
CA ASP A 114 -11.11 -7.17 -7.30
C ASP A 114 -12.12 -6.05 -7.61
N PRO A 115 -12.09 -5.47 -8.83
CA PRO A 115 -13.05 -4.42 -9.20
C PRO A 115 -14.47 -4.96 -9.35
N PHE A 116 -14.69 -6.25 -9.68
CA PHE A 116 -16.02 -6.84 -9.77
C PHE A 116 -16.66 -6.98 -8.39
N GLY A 117 -15.91 -7.48 -7.41
CA GLY A 117 -16.37 -7.58 -6.02
C GLY A 117 -16.54 -6.23 -5.32
N ALA A 118 -15.87 -5.18 -5.83
CA ALA A 118 -15.94 -3.84 -5.25
C ALA A 118 -17.17 -3.03 -5.68
N MET A 119 -17.88 -3.47 -6.73
CA MET A 119 -19.00 -2.72 -7.33
C MET A 119 -20.32 -3.48 -7.24
N PRO A 120 -21.42 -2.81 -6.81
CA PRO A 120 -22.75 -3.41 -6.81
C PRO A 120 -23.15 -3.80 -8.24
N PRO A 121 -23.45 -5.09 -8.55
CA PRO A 121 -23.71 -5.53 -9.92
C PRO A 121 -25.03 -5.01 -10.51
N PHE A 122 -25.95 -4.53 -9.65
CA PHE A 122 -27.28 -4.04 -10.06
C PHE A 122 -27.34 -2.52 -10.24
N MET A 123 -26.24 -1.81 -9.97
CA MET A 123 -26.16 -0.36 -10.15
C MET A 123 -25.50 -0.03 -11.48
N THR A 124 -26.02 1.01 -12.15
CA THR A 124 -25.37 1.57 -13.33
C THR A 124 -24.05 2.27 -12.94
N ILE A 125 -23.10 2.39 -13.89
CA ILE A 125 -21.83 3.06 -13.66
C ILE A 125 -22.03 4.49 -13.16
N LYS A 126 -22.97 5.23 -13.75
CA LYS A 126 -23.34 6.56 -13.26
C LYS A 126 -23.76 6.54 -11.79
N SER A 127 -24.59 5.58 -11.39
CA SER A 127 -25.08 5.47 -10.01
C SER A 127 -23.94 5.12 -9.04
N ILE A 128 -23.01 4.23 -9.45
CA ILE A 128 -21.83 3.84 -8.68
C ILE A 128 -20.92 5.04 -8.42
N LEU A 129 -20.68 5.88 -9.44
CA LEU A 129 -19.87 7.08 -9.33
C LEU A 129 -20.57 8.22 -8.58
N GLU A 130 -21.90 8.28 -8.67
CA GLU A 130 -22.71 9.30 -7.97
C GLU A 130 -22.86 9.03 -6.48
N GLU A 131 -22.80 7.76 -6.06
CA GLU A 131 -22.99 7.35 -4.67
C GLU A 131 -22.07 8.09 -3.67
N PRO A 132 -20.74 8.12 -3.83
CA PRO A 132 -19.86 8.88 -2.95
C PRO A 132 -20.21 10.37 -2.89
N LEU A 133 -20.56 10.95 -4.03
CA LEU A 133 -20.93 12.36 -4.13
C LEU A 133 -22.25 12.67 -3.36
N LYS A 134 -23.21 11.73 -3.38
CA LYS A 134 -24.45 11.84 -2.60
C LYS A 134 -24.19 11.74 -1.11
N ILE A 135 -23.39 10.76 -0.68
CA ILE A 135 -23.05 10.55 0.72
C ILE A 135 -22.38 11.79 1.31
N HIS A 136 -21.46 12.41 0.54
CA HIS A 136 -20.75 13.63 0.94
C HIS A 136 -21.48 14.94 0.58
N LYS A 137 -22.77 14.85 0.24
CA LYS A 137 -23.67 15.99 0.01
C LYS A 137 -23.19 16.97 -1.06
N VAL A 138 -22.47 16.52 -2.08
CA VAL A 138 -22.10 17.34 -3.23
C VAL A 138 -23.37 17.80 -3.97
N PRO A 139 -23.49 19.07 -4.38
CA PRO A 139 -24.67 19.60 -5.07
C PRO A 139 -24.99 18.82 -6.36
N LYS A 140 -26.29 18.59 -6.64
CA LYS A 140 -26.74 17.76 -7.78
C LYS A 140 -26.19 18.24 -9.13
N LYS A 141 -26.10 19.55 -9.34
CA LYS A 141 -25.57 20.13 -10.59
C LYS A 141 -24.09 19.75 -10.81
N GLU A 142 -23.30 19.75 -9.74
CA GLU A 142 -21.88 19.45 -9.78
C GLU A 142 -21.60 17.95 -9.96
N ARG A 143 -22.50 17.07 -9.49
CA ARG A 143 -22.29 15.61 -9.56
C ARG A 143 -22.15 15.11 -10.99
N GLN A 144 -23.01 15.57 -11.90
CA GLN A 144 -22.99 15.12 -13.29
C GLN A 144 -21.70 15.54 -13.99
N GLU A 145 -21.25 16.76 -13.76
CA GLU A 145 -19.99 17.26 -14.30
C GLU A 145 -18.81 16.49 -13.76
N ARG A 146 -18.77 16.21 -12.45
CA ARG A 146 -17.69 15.41 -11.84
C ARG A 146 -17.65 13.98 -12.39
N ILE A 147 -18.80 13.34 -12.60
CA ILE A 147 -18.88 11.99 -13.17
C ILE A 147 -18.37 12.00 -14.62
N TYR A 148 -18.80 12.98 -15.42
CA TYR A 148 -18.37 13.13 -16.79
C TYR A 148 -16.83 13.29 -16.87
N ASN A 149 -16.29 14.24 -16.14
CA ASN A 149 -14.86 14.51 -16.08
C ASN A 149 -14.06 13.31 -15.58
N ALA A 150 -14.54 12.59 -14.54
CA ALA A 150 -13.89 11.41 -14.03
C ALA A 150 -13.80 10.28 -15.07
N LEU A 151 -14.85 10.04 -15.85
CA LEU A 151 -14.81 9.04 -16.91
C LEU A 151 -13.87 9.46 -18.05
N GLN A 152 -13.90 10.73 -18.45
CA GLN A 152 -13.03 11.27 -19.47
C GLN A 152 -11.55 11.15 -19.07
N GLU A 153 -11.20 11.47 -17.82
CA GLU A 153 -9.85 11.35 -17.27
C GLU A 153 -9.36 9.90 -17.23
N MET A 154 -10.28 8.94 -17.08
CA MET A 154 -9.96 7.51 -17.17
C MET A 154 -9.83 7.01 -18.63
N GLY A 155 -9.96 7.87 -19.63
CA GLY A 155 -9.95 7.47 -21.05
C GLY A 155 -11.18 6.66 -21.47
N LEU A 156 -12.29 6.77 -20.71
CA LEU A 156 -13.58 6.13 -21.02
C LEU A 156 -14.44 7.10 -21.83
N THR A 157 -14.19 7.13 -23.15
CA THR A 157 -14.78 8.11 -24.07
C THR A 157 -15.59 7.44 -25.19
N PRO A 158 -16.76 7.98 -25.56
CA PRO A 158 -17.45 9.11 -24.90
C PRO A 158 -18.06 8.68 -23.56
N PRO A 159 -17.98 9.54 -22.50
CA PRO A 159 -18.43 9.18 -21.14
C PRO A 159 -19.91 8.76 -21.06
N GLU A 160 -20.78 9.32 -21.89
CA GLU A 160 -22.20 9.05 -21.90
C GLU A 160 -22.54 7.59 -22.21
N GLU A 161 -21.72 6.91 -23.02
CA GLU A 161 -21.90 5.50 -23.36
C GLU A 161 -21.74 4.59 -22.15
N PHE A 162 -21.05 5.05 -21.09
CA PHE A 162 -20.82 4.30 -19.88
C PHE A 162 -21.88 4.52 -18.81
N PHE A 163 -22.62 5.62 -18.86
CA PHE A 163 -23.56 6.01 -17.80
C PHE A 163 -24.58 4.92 -17.45
N ASN A 164 -25.17 4.30 -18.46
CA ASN A 164 -26.23 3.32 -18.30
C ASN A 164 -25.72 1.86 -18.34
N LYS A 165 -24.42 1.64 -18.55
CA LYS A 165 -23.83 0.30 -18.46
C LYS A 165 -23.78 -0.20 -17.02
N TYR A 166 -23.77 -1.50 -16.85
CA TYR A 166 -23.58 -2.20 -15.59
C TYR A 166 -22.15 -2.78 -15.53
N PRO A 167 -21.62 -3.10 -14.32
CA PRO A 167 -20.27 -3.66 -14.17
C PRO A 167 -19.99 -4.86 -15.07
N HIS A 168 -20.93 -5.80 -15.20
CA HIS A 168 -20.79 -7.01 -16.01
C HIS A 168 -20.75 -6.76 -17.53
N MET A 169 -21.07 -5.56 -18.01
CA MET A 169 -21.00 -5.16 -19.42
C MET A 169 -19.64 -4.58 -19.81
N LEU A 170 -18.68 -4.52 -18.88
CA LEU A 170 -17.39 -3.88 -19.07
C LEU A 170 -16.25 -4.91 -19.04
N SER A 171 -15.16 -4.63 -19.79
CA SER A 171 -13.92 -5.38 -19.65
C SER A 171 -13.26 -5.13 -18.29
N GLY A 172 -12.38 -6.05 -17.84
CA GLY A 172 -11.67 -5.89 -16.58
C GLY A 172 -10.89 -4.58 -16.48
N GLY A 173 -10.23 -4.15 -17.57
CA GLY A 173 -9.52 -2.87 -17.62
C GLY A 173 -10.44 -1.65 -17.56
N GLN A 174 -11.60 -1.70 -18.23
CA GLN A 174 -12.60 -0.63 -18.14
C GLN A 174 -13.17 -0.54 -16.72
N LEU A 175 -13.48 -1.68 -16.11
CA LEU A 175 -14.03 -1.72 -14.75
C LEU A 175 -13.01 -1.22 -13.72
N GLN A 176 -11.72 -1.55 -13.92
CA GLN A 176 -10.64 -1.02 -13.08
C GLN A 176 -10.50 0.50 -13.19
N ARG A 177 -10.64 1.05 -14.40
CA ARG A 177 -10.68 2.51 -14.61
C ARG A 177 -11.87 3.16 -13.89
N ILE A 178 -13.03 2.50 -13.86
CA ILE A 178 -14.20 2.95 -13.08
C ILE A 178 -13.89 2.89 -11.56
N ALA A 179 -13.20 1.84 -11.07
CA ALA A 179 -12.81 1.76 -9.66
C ALA A 179 -11.88 2.91 -9.26
N ILE A 180 -10.93 3.26 -10.12
CA ILE A 180 -10.03 4.41 -9.92
C ILE A 180 -10.82 5.73 -9.97
N ALA A 181 -11.72 5.90 -10.95
CA ALA A 181 -12.61 7.06 -11.04
C ALA A 181 -13.41 7.25 -9.75
N ARG A 182 -13.99 6.17 -9.22
CA ARG A 182 -14.75 6.18 -7.96
C ARG A 182 -13.89 6.60 -6.76
N ALA A 183 -12.65 6.12 -6.69
CA ALA A 183 -11.72 6.48 -5.63
C ALA A 183 -11.30 7.96 -5.69
N LEU A 184 -11.23 8.54 -6.89
CA LEU A 184 -10.81 9.93 -7.13
C LEU A 184 -11.93 10.96 -7.11
N ILE A 185 -13.20 10.53 -7.22
CA ILE A 185 -14.33 11.42 -7.50
C ILE A 185 -14.56 12.50 -6.41
N LEU A 186 -14.11 12.22 -5.19
CA LEU A 186 -14.13 13.17 -4.07
C LEU A 186 -12.85 14.04 -4.00
N ARG A 187 -11.92 13.86 -4.94
CA ARG A 187 -10.61 14.54 -4.96
C ARG A 187 -9.83 14.33 -3.66
N PRO A 188 -9.55 13.05 -3.29
CA PRO A 188 -8.85 12.73 -2.06
C PRO A 188 -7.39 13.21 -2.09
N LYS A 189 -6.77 13.32 -0.91
CA LYS A 189 -5.34 13.63 -0.78
C LYS A 189 -4.46 12.38 -0.82
N LEU A 190 -5.05 11.21 -0.51
CA LEU A 190 -4.38 9.92 -0.48
C LEU A 190 -5.24 8.88 -1.22
N ILE A 191 -4.60 8.04 -2.00
CA ILE A 191 -5.20 6.81 -2.53
C ILE A 191 -4.47 5.63 -1.93
N VAL A 192 -5.21 4.66 -1.42
CA VAL A 192 -4.71 3.33 -1.09
C VAL A 192 -5.14 2.38 -2.20
N ALA A 193 -4.17 1.86 -2.94
CA ALA A 193 -4.39 0.95 -4.06
C ALA A 193 -3.87 -0.45 -3.68
N ASP A 194 -4.78 -1.36 -3.38
CA ASP A 194 -4.48 -2.72 -2.94
C ASP A 194 -4.52 -3.67 -4.14
N GLU A 195 -3.35 -4.03 -4.65
CA GLU A 195 -3.14 -4.87 -5.84
C GLU A 195 -3.97 -4.45 -7.07
N PRO A 196 -4.00 -3.16 -7.44
CA PRO A 196 -4.96 -2.62 -8.41
C PRO A 196 -4.78 -3.12 -9.84
N VAL A 197 -3.72 -3.87 -10.14
CA VAL A 197 -3.41 -4.36 -11.49
C VAL A 197 -3.18 -5.88 -11.54
N SER A 198 -3.35 -6.59 -10.42
CA SER A 198 -3.03 -8.04 -10.34
C SER A 198 -3.88 -8.91 -11.26
N MET A 199 -5.13 -8.53 -11.51
CA MET A 199 -6.09 -9.28 -12.35
C MET A 199 -6.13 -8.82 -13.81
N LEU A 200 -5.18 -7.97 -14.24
CA LEU A 200 -5.17 -7.39 -15.58
C LEU A 200 -4.05 -7.97 -16.43
N ASP A 201 -4.25 -7.97 -17.74
CA ASP A 201 -3.23 -8.32 -18.73
C ASP A 201 -2.05 -7.34 -18.68
N ALA A 202 -0.87 -7.79 -19.10
CA ALA A 202 0.38 -7.03 -18.97
C ALA A 202 0.33 -5.63 -19.62
N SER A 203 -0.30 -5.49 -20.79
CA SER A 203 -0.45 -4.20 -21.49
C SER A 203 -1.36 -3.25 -20.72
N VAL A 204 -2.52 -3.72 -20.29
CA VAL A 204 -3.50 -2.93 -19.52
C VAL A 204 -2.92 -2.54 -18.16
N ARG A 205 -2.10 -3.40 -17.57
CA ARG A 205 -1.40 -3.13 -16.30
C ARG A 205 -0.52 -1.88 -16.39
N ILE A 206 0.28 -1.77 -17.46
CA ILE A 206 1.15 -0.60 -17.70
C ILE A 206 0.32 0.67 -17.90
N GLU A 207 -0.78 0.59 -18.68
CA GLU A 207 -1.67 1.73 -18.91
C GLU A 207 -2.27 2.25 -17.60
N ILE A 208 -2.74 1.36 -16.72
CA ILE A 208 -3.30 1.74 -15.41
C ILE A 208 -2.24 2.39 -14.50
N LEU A 209 -1.02 1.86 -14.47
CA LEU A 209 0.07 2.45 -13.67
C LEU A 209 0.48 3.83 -14.22
N THR A 210 0.50 3.99 -15.53
CA THR A 210 0.75 5.30 -16.16
C THR A 210 -0.33 6.30 -15.80
N LEU A 211 -1.59 5.89 -15.88
CA LEU A 211 -2.74 6.70 -15.46
C LEU A 211 -2.62 7.15 -14.01
N PHE A 212 -2.23 6.27 -13.08
CA PHE A 212 -2.00 6.66 -11.68
C PHE A 212 -0.90 7.73 -11.55
N LYS A 213 0.18 7.64 -12.34
CA LYS A 213 1.24 8.65 -12.36
C LYS A 213 0.74 10.01 -12.83
N GLU A 214 0.00 10.03 -13.94
CA GLU A 214 -0.60 11.24 -14.48
C GLU A 214 -1.55 11.91 -13.47
N LEU A 215 -2.38 11.10 -12.79
CA LEU A 215 -3.31 11.57 -11.77
C LEU A 215 -2.57 12.10 -10.51
N LYS A 216 -1.49 11.42 -10.08
CA LYS A 216 -0.62 11.90 -9.01
C LYS A 216 -0.08 13.29 -9.34
N ASP A 217 0.47 13.46 -10.54
CA ASP A 217 1.11 14.72 -10.96
C ASP A 217 0.05 15.82 -11.14
N LYS A 218 -1.09 15.50 -11.77
CA LYS A 218 -2.19 16.44 -12.00
C LYS A 218 -2.86 16.96 -10.72
N TYR A 219 -3.10 16.06 -9.76
CA TYR A 219 -3.87 16.36 -8.55
C TYR A 219 -3.02 16.47 -7.30
N ASN A 220 -1.71 16.27 -7.40
CA ASN A 220 -0.78 16.17 -6.27
C ASN A 220 -1.29 15.19 -5.20
N VAL A 221 -1.88 14.06 -5.63
CA VAL A 221 -2.40 13.01 -4.76
C VAL A 221 -1.28 12.06 -4.38
N SER A 222 -1.21 11.67 -3.11
CA SER A 222 -0.28 10.66 -2.65
C SER A 222 -0.87 9.26 -2.82
N VAL A 223 -0.03 8.24 -3.03
CA VAL A 223 -0.50 6.87 -3.26
C VAL A 223 0.26 5.90 -2.34
N ILE A 224 -0.48 5.06 -1.62
CA ILE A 224 0.05 3.82 -1.05
C ILE A 224 -0.29 2.71 -2.03
N TYR A 225 0.73 2.19 -2.70
CA TYR A 225 0.61 1.14 -3.70
C TYR A 225 0.99 -0.21 -3.10
N ILE A 226 0.03 -1.11 -2.93
CA ILE A 226 0.26 -2.44 -2.39
C ILE A 226 0.35 -3.43 -3.53
N THR A 227 1.42 -4.22 -3.56
CA THR A 227 1.62 -5.25 -4.57
C THR A 227 2.52 -6.38 -4.05
N HIS A 228 2.46 -7.54 -4.67
CA HIS A 228 3.46 -8.59 -4.53
C HIS A 228 4.50 -8.56 -5.68
N ASP A 229 4.29 -7.72 -6.69
CA ASP A 229 5.12 -7.62 -7.89
C ASP A 229 6.12 -6.45 -7.79
N PHE A 230 7.39 -6.79 -7.59
CA PHE A 230 8.49 -5.83 -7.57
C PHE A 230 8.73 -5.14 -8.91
N ALA A 231 8.39 -5.77 -10.05
CA ALA A 231 8.58 -5.16 -11.35
C ALA A 231 7.65 -3.94 -11.52
N THR A 232 6.38 -4.07 -11.11
CA THR A 232 5.45 -2.95 -11.11
C THR A 232 5.84 -1.88 -10.09
N ALA A 233 6.27 -2.28 -8.88
CA ALA A 233 6.74 -1.34 -7.86
C ALA A 233 7.97 -0.55 -8.34
N LYS A 234 8.95 -1.20 -8.98
CA LYS A 234 10.15 -0.57 -9.57
C LYS A 234 9.79 0.53 -10.57
N TYR A 235 8.81 0.27 -11.44
CA TYR A 235 8.41 1.19 -12.49
C TYR A 235 7.61 2.38 -11.96
N PHE A 236 6.81 2.15 -10.92
CA PHE A 236 5.73 3.07 -10.54
C PHE A 236 6.06 3.90 -9.29
N SER A 237 6.77 3.35 -8.29
CA SER A 237 6.93 4.00 -6.99
C SER A 237 8.15 4.90 -6.84
N ASP A 238 8.03 5.90 -5.98
CA ASP A 238 9.14 6.76 -5.55
C ASP A 238 9.95 6.06 -4.44
N ARG A 239 9.26 5.31 -3.56
CA ARG A 239 9.84 4.60 -2.42
C ARG A 239 9.21 3.21 -2.26
N ILE A 240 10.02 2.25 -1.84
CA ILE A 240 9.58 0.87 -1.55
C ILE A 240 9.72 0.60 -0.05
N ILE A 241 8.73 -0.10 0.49
CA ILE A 241 8.69 -0.64 1.85
C ILE A 241 8.43 -2.14 1.72
N VAL A 242 9.39 -2.95 2.12
CA VAL A 242 9.30 -4.41 2.01
C VAL A 242 8.72 -4.97 3.31
N MET A 243 7.63 -5.73 3.19
CA MET A 243 6.92 -6.33 4.30
C MET A 243 7.08 -7.84 4.31
N TYR A 244 7.45 -8.40 5.46
CA TYR A 244 7.56 -9.83 5.69
C TYR A 244 6.93 -10.20 7.03
N ALA A 245 6.03 -11.18 7.02
CA ALA A 245 5.42 -11.75 8.23
C ALA A 245 4.92 -10.69 9.24
N GLY A 246 4.21 -9.67 8.78
CA GLY A 246 3.64 -8.61 9.61
C GLY A 246 4.60 -7.47 9.99
N GLN A 247 5.84 -7.49 9.52
CA GLN A 247 6.85 -6.48 9.85
C GLN A 247 7.48 -5.88 8.60
N PHE A 248 7.95 -4.63 8.70
CA PHE A 248 8.79 -4.04 7.67
C PHE A 248 10.24 -4.48 7.89
N VAL A 249 10.84 -5.04 6.84
CA VAL A 249 12.21 -5.56 6.87
C VAL A 249 13.19 -4.66 6.16
N GLU A 250 12.75 -3.93 5.14
CA GLU A 250 13.56 -2.96 4.41
C GLU A 250 12.67 -1.82 3.89
N LYS A 251 13.19 -0.61 3.84
CA LYS A 251 12.52 0.55 3.24
C LYS A 251 13.53 1.55 2.70
N GLY A 252 13.19 2.23 1.61
CA GLY A 252 14.08 3.25 1.04
C GLY A 252 13.62 3.74 -0.32
N PRO A 253 14.38 4.64 -0.96
CA PRO A 253 14.16 5.03 -2.34
C PRO A 253 14.10 3.81 -3.26
N THR A 254 13.17 3.79 -4.21
CA THR A 254 12.94 2.63 -5.09
C THR A 254 14.22 2.14 -5.75
N LYS A 255 15.03 3.05 -6.31
CA LYS A 255 16.31 2.70 -6.94
C LYS A 255 17.26 1.98 -5.99
N GLU A 256 17.39 2.46 -4.75
CA GLU A 256 18.29 1.87 -3.76
C GLU A 256 17.84 0.47 -3.36
N VAL A 257 16.55 0.29 -3.04
CA VAL A 257 16.02 -1.02 -2.63
C VAL A 257 16.10 -2.06 -3.76
N ILE A 258 15.88 -1.64 -5.01
CA ILE A 258 15.90 -2.54 -6.17
C ILE A 258 17.31 -2.93 -6.59
N TYR A 259 18.23 -1.97 -6.69
CA TYR A 259 19.57 -2.23 -7.23
C TYR A 259 20.61 -2.53 -6.15
N ASN A 260 20.34 -2.23 -4.89
CA ASN A 260 21.27 -2.41 -3.77
C ASN A 260 20.53 -2.89 -2.50
N PRO A 261 19.76 -4.01 -2.60
CA PRO A 261 18.97 -4.52 -1.48
C PRO A 261 19.89 -4.86 -0.30
N LYS A 262 19.38 -4.66 0.92
CA LYS A 262 20.15 -4.90 2.15
C LYS A 262 19.63 -6.09 2.93
N HIS A 263 18.32 -6.31 2.94
CA HIS A 263 17.77 -7.43 3.66
C HIS A 263 17.80 -8.72 2.81
N PRO A 264 18.26 -9.86 3.35
CA PRO A 264 18.34 -11.13 2.59
C PRO A 264 17.03 -11.59 1.97
N TYR A 265 15.89 -11.25 2.56
CA TYR A 265 14.57 -11.49 1.98
C TYR A 265 14.34 -10.66 0.72
N THR A 266 14.72 -9.38 0.73
CA THR A 266 14.61 -8.50 -0.44
C THR A 266 15.53 -8.97 -1.56
N GLU A 267 16.79 -9.33 -1.23
CA GLU A 267 17.75 -9.92 -2.16
C GLU A 267 17.16 -11.15 -2.87
N ALA A 268 16.55 -12.04 -2.09
CA ALA A 268 15.96 -13.28 -2.61
C ALA A 268 14.71 -13.03 -3.47
N LEU A 269 13.82 -12.10 -3.09
CA LEU A 269 12.65 -11.75 -3.92
C LEU A 269 13.07 -11.11 -5.25
N LEU A 270 14.08 -10.25 -5.24
CA LEU A 270 14.58 -9.61 -6.46
C LEU A 270 15.30 -10.59 -7.38
N SER A 271 15.97 -11.63 -6.84
CA SER A 271 16.69 -12.64 -7.63
C SER A 271 15.77 -13.52 -8.47
N VAL A 272 14.48 -13.64 -8.14
CA VAL A 272 13.49 -14.41 -8.91
C VAL A 272 12.73 -13.58 -9.95
N LEU A 273 12.95 -12.25 -9.99
CA LEU A 273 12.33 -11.41 -11.01
C LEU A 273 12.80 -11.84 -12.42
N PRO A 274 11.87 -11.91 -13.38
CA PRO A 274 12.24 -12.14 -14.77
C PRO A 274 13.18 -11.03 -15.27
N ASP A 275 14.33 -11.43 -15.78
CA ASP A 275 15.20 -10.55 -16.53
C ASP A 275 14.97 -10.84 -18.01
N PRO A 276 14.66 -9.85 -18.85
CA PRO A 276 14.39 -10.06 -20.27
C PRO A 276 15.64 -10.45 -21.10
N ASP A 277 16.85 -10.47 -20.49
CA ASP A 277 18.08 -10.90 -21.17
C ASP A 277 17.98 -12.40 -21.54
N PRO A 278 18.02 -12.76 -22.86
CA PRO A 278 17.99 -14.16 -23.32
C PRO A 278 19.12 -15.02 -22.74
N ASN A 279 20.26 -14.43 -22.38
CA ASN A 279 21.42 -15.14 -21.81
C ASN A 279 21.14 -15.68 -20.40
N ASN A 280 20.12 -15.17 -19.72
CA ASN A 280 19.72 -15.61 -18.38
C ASN A 280 18.87 -16.88 -18.34
N ARG A 281 18.59 -17.53 -19.48
CA ARG A 281 17.82 -18.79 -19.55
C ARG A 281 18.49 -19.95 -18.80
N SER A 282 19.83 -19.96 -18.72
CA SER A 282 20.63 -21.01 -18.07
C SER A 282 20.97 -20.71 -16.60
N VAL A 283 20.63 -19.51 -16.10
CA VAL A 283 20.96 -19.13 -14.72
C VAL A 283 19.93 -19.71 -13.76
N MET A 284 20.33 -20.70 -12.95
CA MET A 284 19.50 -21.19 -11.85
C MET A 284 19.27 -20.07 -10.82
N ARG A 285 18.03 -19.63 -10.70
CA ARG A 285 17.63 -18.61 -9.75
C ARG A 285 17.58 -19.21 -8.35
N LYS A 286 18.16 -18.50 -7.36
CA LYS A 286 18.07 -18.91 -5.96
C LYS A 286 16.66 -18.61 -5.45
N THR A 287 15.86 -19.64 -5.26
CA THR A 287 14.55 -19.52 -4.61
C THR A 287 14.71 -19.42 -3.10
N ILE A 288 13.81 -18.70 -2.44
CA ILE A 288 13.77 -18.66 -0.99
C ILE A 288 13.28 -20.02 -0.48
N PRO A 289 14.05 -20.76 0.33
CA PRO A 289 13.61 -22.07 0.82
C PRO A 289 12.49 -21.93 1.84
N GLY A 290 11.61 -22.93 1.92
CA GLY A 290 10.54 -23.03 2.92
C GLY A 290 9.38 -22.07 2.70
N GLU A 291 8.37 -22.18 3.56
CA GLU A 291 7.14 -21.39 3.55
C GLU A 291 7.23 -20.17 4.47
N PRO A 292 6.43 -19.10 4.21
CA PRO A 292 6.28 -18.00 5.14
C PRO A 292 5.81 -18.49 6.52
N PRO A 293 6.31 -17.89 7.63
CA PRO A 293 5.95 -18.34 8.96
C PRO A 293 4.49 -18.04 9.28
N ASN A 294 3.92 -18.89 10.15
CA ASN A 294 2.59 -18.68 10.68
C ASN A 294 2.55 -17.44 11.59
N LEU A 295 1.62 -16.52 11.30
CA LEU A 295 1.45 -15.27 12.06
C LEU A 295 0.80 -15.45 13.45
N ILE A 296 0.31 -16.66 13.75
CA ILE A 296 -0.21 -16.98 15.10
C ILE A 296 0.96 -17.14 16.07
N ASN A 297 1.96 -17.92 15.66
CA ASN A 297 3.17 -18.17 16.42
C ASN A 297 4.39 -17.81 15.57
N PRO A 298 4.66 -16.51 15.35
CA PRO A 298 5.82 -16.11 14.55
C PRO A 298 7.11 -16.54 15.24
N PRO A 299 8.17 -16.84 14.46
CA PRO A 299 9.47 -17.19 15.00
C PRO A 299 9.99 -16.14 15.98
N SER A 300 10.70 -16.58 17.03
CA SER A 300 11.44 -15.68 17.93
C SER A 300 12.52 -14.90 17.18
N GLY A 301 12.90 -13.74 17.66
CA GLY A 301 13.94 -12.94 17.05
C GLY A 301 13.55 -12.41 15.66
N CYS A 302 14.48 -12.48 14.72
CA CYS A 302 14.23 -12.09 13.32
C CYS A 302 13.25 -13.06 12.66
N ARG A 303 12.10 -12.59 12.21
CA ARG A 303 11.05 -13.47 11.62
C ARG A 303 11.51 -14.21 10.36
N PHE A 304 12.53 -13.69 9.68
CA PHE A 304 13.10 -14.32 8.49
C PHE A 304 14.19 -15.36 8.81
N HIS A 305 14.65 -15.48 10.06
CA HIS A 305 15.78 -16.36 10.41
C HIS A 305 15.63 -17.82 9.95
N PRO A 306 14.43 -18.45 9.91
CA PRO A 306 14.31 -19.84 9.45
C PRO A 306 14.60 -20.04 7.94
N ARG A 307 14.50 -18.98 7.17
CA ARG A 307 14.70 -18.99 5.70
C ARG A 307 15.97 -18.22 5.28
N CYS A 308 16.67 -17.61 6.24
CA CYS A 308 17.81 -16.73 5.97
C CYS A 308 19.09 -17.53 5.73
N PRO A 309 19.77 -17.38 4.57
CA PRO A 309 21.04 -18.06 4.31
C PRO A 309 22.20 -17.52 5.17
N TYR A 310 22.02 -16.36 5.80
CA TYR A 310 23.03 -15.70 6.64
C TYR A 310 22.68 -15.73 8.13
N VAL A 311 21.84 -16.69 8.55
CA VAL A 311 21.38 -16.78 9.93
C VAL A 311 22.54 -17.07 10.91
N PHE A 312 22.52 -16.40 12.07
CA PHE A 312 23.39 -16.69 13.22
C PHE A 312 22.61 -16.59 14.53
N ASP A 313 23.21 -16.96 15.64
CA ASP A 313 22.50 -17.19 16.92
C ASP A 313 21.68 -15.98 17.41
N LYS A 314 22.20 -14.76 17.26
CA LYS A 314 21.47 -13.55 17.65
C LYS A 314 20.16 -13.40 16.88
N CYS A 315 20.15 -13.78 15.57
CA CYS A 315 18.95 -13.75 14.75
C CYS A 315 17.80 -14.61 15.28
N LYS A 316 18.13 -15.71 15.99
CA LYS A 316 17.14 -16.64 16.54
C LYS A 316 16.53 -16.14 17.87
N ARG A 317 17.28 -15.32 18.62
CA ARG A 317 16.92 -14.91 19.98
C ARG A 317 16.32 -13.51 20.05
N GLU A 318 16.86 -12.57 19.27
CA GLU A 318 16.56 -11.15 19.37
C GLU A 318 16.02 -10.60 18.07
N GLU A 319 14.97 -9.78 18.16
CA GLU A 319 14.42 -9.05 17.01
C GLU A 319 15.37 -7.89 16.65
N PRO A 320 15.83 -7.80 15.38
CA PRO A 320 16.69 -6.68 14.98
C PRO A 320 15.91 -5.36 14.99
N PRO A 321 16.52 -4.25 15.42
CA PRO A 321 15.91 -2.94 15.27
C PRO A 321 15.92 -2.50 13.79
N MET A 322 15.12 -1.49 13.46
CA MET A 322 15.20 -0.82 12.17
C MET A 322 16.41 0.13 12.18
N ILE A 323 17.44 -0.21 11.42
CA ILE A 323 18.70 0.54 11.32
C ILE A 323 18.64 1.43 10.08
N MET A 324 18.89 2.72 10.26
CA MET A 324 18.96 3.66 9.14
C MET A 324 20.41 3.73 8.61
N LEU A 325 20.57 3.32 7.36
CA LEU A 325 21.83 3.38 6.62
C LEU A 325 21.93 4.69 5.82
N LYS A 326 23.04 4.85 5.11
CA LYS A 326 23.21 5.94 4.12
C LYS A 326 22.13 5.84 3.03
N ASN A 327 21.89 6.93 2.31
CA ASN A 327 20.89 7.03 1.22
C ASN A 327 19.43 6.81 1.68
N ASN A 328 19.10 7.07 2.96
CA ASN A 328 17.76 6.90 3.53
C ASN A 328 17.21 5.47 3.44
N ILE A 329 18.08 4.46 3.48
CA ILE A 329 17.69 3.05 3.55
C ILE A 329 17.50 2.66 5.00
N GLY A 330 16.34 2.13 5.35
CA GLY A 330 16.10 1.46 6.62
C GLY A 330 16.11 -0.06 6.43
N VAL A 331 16.86 -0.78 7.25
CA VAL A 331 16.93 -2.24 7.21
C VAL A 331 16.79 -2.84 8.60
N LYS A 332 15.99 -3.91 8.72
CA LYS A 332 15.76 -4.65 9.97
C LYS A 332 16.55 -5.95 9.95
N CYS A 333 17.89 -5.84 10.08
CA CYS A 333 18.80 -6.98 9.97
C CYS A 333 20.05 -6.79 10.82
N TRP A 334 20.41 -7.82 11.60
CA TRP A 334 21.60 -7.84 12.47
C TRP A 334 22.94 -7.76 11.73
N ARG A 335 22.96 -7.98 10.42
CA ARG A 335 24.19 -7.78 9.59
C ARG A 335 24.66 -6.32 9.57
N TYR A 336 23.80 -5.38 9.98
CA TYR A 336 24.05 -3.94 9.95
C TYR A 336 24.00 -3.27 11.34
N ALA A 337 23.84 -4.06 12.43
CA ALA A 337 23.78 -3.58 13.82
C ALA A 337 25.13 -3.79 14.56
#